data_9fb0c674b28c4e2a0bda27a8a08ebb86
#
_entry.id   9fb0c674b28c4e2a0bda27a8a08ebb86
#
_cell.length_a   1.000
_cell.length_b   1.000
_cell.length_c   1.000
_cell.angle_alpha   90.00
_cell.angle_beta   90.00
_cell.angle_gamma   90.00
#
_symmetry.space_group_name_H-M   'P 1'
#
loop_
_entity.id
_entity.type
_entity.pdbx_description
1 polymer ?
#
loop_
_entity_poly.entity_id
_entity_poly.type
_entity_poly.pdbx_seq_one_letter_code
_entity_poly.pdbx_strand_id
1 'polypeptide(L)'
;MRVKYHFLPKQQVVTCSEGEDAERALEIMDRSGYRAIPVLTEDSKTFKGIIYKVDMLENKCREKEAKKESVSELMENEQAFIFERDSFFRAFYTIRRLPFLAVLNDYHEFVGILTHSNIFDVIEDSFGMNTGGYILTLATHESKGVIKELGTLLKSYNIGGLFTLDNGDQYIRRVIVNLTEDLDEKELETLVARLEKKGFRVSHVDRI
;
A
#
# COMPACT_ATOMS: atom_id res chain seq x y z
N MET A 1 -8.78 0.09 11.07
CA MET A 1 -7.55 0.72 10.62
C MET A 1 -7.88 2.04 9.94
N ARG A 2 -7.14 3.10 10.22
CA ARG A 2 -7.36 4.48 9.72
C ARG A 2 -6.15 4.97 8.96
N VAL A 3 -6.36 5.84 7.95
CA VAL A 3 -5.30 6.45 7.14
C VAL A 3 -4.27 7.19 7.99
N LYS A 4 -4.69 7.90 9.05
CA LYS A 4 -3.84 8.72 9.92
C LYS A 4 -2.60 8.04 10.52
N TYR A 5 -2.53 6.72 10.49
CA TYR A 5 -1.40 5.96 11.04
C TYR A 5 -0.41 5.45 9.98
N HIS A 6 -0.71 5.68 8.67
CA HIS A 6 -0.02 4.98 7.59
C HIS A 6 0.31 5.87 6.39
N PHE A 7 0.55 7.15 6.58
CA PHE A 7 0.90 8.07 5.50
C PHE A 7 2.21 8.80 5.77
N LEU A 8 2.85 9.30 4.72
CA LEU A 8 4.05 10.12 4.81
C LEU A 8 3.65 11.55 5.18
N PRO A 9 4.11 12.10 6.33
CA PRO A 9 3.71 13.43 6.79
C PRO A 9 4.27 14.53 5.88
N LYS A 10 3.55 15.64 5.78
CA LYS A 10 3.83 16.79 4.91
C LYS A 10 5.29 17.25 4.94
N GLN A 11 5.93 17.24 6.11
CA GLN A 11 7.31 17.68 6.29
C GLN A 11 8.34 16.83 5.50
N GLN A 12 7.95 15.64 5.10
CA GLN A 12 8.79 14.71 4.33
C GLN A 12 8.38 14.66 2.86
N VAL A 13 7.35 15.41 2.45
CA VAL A 13 6.83 15.41 1.09
C VAL A 13 7.40 16.58 0.30
N VAL A 14 7.96 16.28 -0.88
CA VAL A 14 8.33 17.32 -1.85
C VAL A 14 7.06 17.79 -2.55
N THR A 15 6.79 19.08 -2.48
CA THR A 15 5.59 19.73 -3.03
C THR A 15 5.97 20.87 -3.96
N CYS A 16 5.02 21.32 -4.76
CA CYS A 16 5.12 22.49 -5.61
C CYS A 16 3.95 23.44 -5.30
N SER A 17 4.15 24.75 -5.46
CA SER A 17 3.06 25.74 -5.34
C SER A 17 2.32 25.89 -6.67
N GLU A 18 1.00 26.15 -6.61
CA GLU A 18 0.19 26.44 -7.80
C GLU A 18 0.64 27.71 -8.55
N GLY A 19 1.32 28.64 -7.86
CA GLY A 19 1.86 29.87 -8.44
C GLY A 19 3.25 29.71 -9.08
N GLU A 20 3.90 28.55 -8.99
CA GLU A 20 5.20 28.32 -9.62
C GLU A 20 5.05 28.08 -11.13
N ASP A 21 6.14 28.36 -11.88
CA ASP A 21 6.21 28.01 -13.29
C ASP A 21 6.65 26.54 -13.49
N ALA A 22 6.34 26.01 -14.67
CA ALA A 22 6.66 24.63 -15.04
C ALA A 22 8.15 24.31 -14.97
N GLU A 23 9.02 25.28 -15.28
CA GLU A 23 10.47 25.10 -15.27
C GLU A 23 10.97 24.90 -13.83
N ARG A 24 10.45 25.70 -12.89
CA ARG A 24 10.77 25.56 -11.46
C ARG A 24 10.30 24.24 -10.89
N ALA A 25 9.09 23.82 -11.23
CA ALA A 25 8.55 22.53 -10.80
C ALA A 25 9.39 21.35 -11.37
N LEU A 26 9.83 21.45 -12.63
CA LEU A 26 10.71 20.45 -13.23
C LEU A 26 12.07 20.38 -12.50
N GLU A 27 12.68 21.52 -12.14
CA GLU A 27 13.89 21.53 -11.31
C GLU A 27 13.70 20.84 -9.96
N ILE A 28 12.56 21.06 -9.29
CA ILE A 28 12.24 20.39 -8.03
C ILE A 28 12.19 18.87 -8.22
N MET A 29 11.53 18.41 -9.29
CA MET A 29 11.43 16.99 -9.62
C MET A 29 12.78 16.39 -10.01
N ASP A 30 13.63 17.13 -10.74
CA ASP A 30 14.97 16.65 -11.13
C ASP A 30 15.87 16.47 -9.90
N ARG A 31 15.84 17.41 -8.97
CA ARG A 31 16.63 17.34 -7.72
C ARG A 31 16.16 16.26 -6.76
N SER A 32 14.84 16.06 -6.68
CA SER A 32 14.24 15.06 -5.77
C SER A 32 14.19 13.66 -6.35
N GLY A 33 14.28 13.51 -7.68
CA GLY A 33 14.13 12.23 -8.40
C GLY A 33 12.68 11.76 -8.54
N TYR A 34 11.71 12.53 -8.06
CA TYR A 34 10.29 12.17 -8.16
C TYR A 34 9.73 12.42 -9.56
N ARG A 35 8.77 11.58 -9.95
CA ARG A 35 8.08 11.66 -11.26
C ARG A 35 6.71 12.30 -11.17
N ALA A 36 6.19 12.45 -9.95
CA ALA A 36 4.94 13.13 -9.65
C ALA A 36 5.04 13.73 -8.25
N ILE A 37 4.57 14.97 -8.08
CA ILE A 37 4.52 15.65 -6.79
C ILE A 37 3.18 16.37 -6.62
N PRO A 38 2.70 16.56 -5.36
CA PRO A 38 1.48 17.31 -5.10
C PRO A 38 1.69 18.79 -5.30
N VAL A 39 0.67 19.43 -5.87
CA VAL A 39 0.54 20.89 -5.98
C VAL A 39 -0.31 21.39 -4.84
N LEU A 40 0.16 22.43 -4.16
CA LEU A 40 -0.52 23.08 -3.05
C LEU A 40 -0.77 24.55 -3.37
N THR A 41 -1.70 25.16 -2.62
CA THR A 41 -1.85 26.62 -2.60
C THR A 41 -0.57 27.32 -2.15
N GLU A 42 -0.42 28.62 -2.42
CA GLU A 42 0.75 29.40 -2.04
C GLU A 42 1.06 29.35 -0.54
N ASP A 43 0.02 29.30 0.31
CA ASP A 43 0.17 29.13 1.77
C ASP A 43 0.48 27.67 2.17
N SER A 44 0.62 26.80 1.19
CA SER A 44 0.90 25.36 1.35
C SER A 44 -0.15 24.60 2.16
N LYS A 45 -1.36 25.08 2.32
CA LYS A 45 -2.37 24.42 3.13
C LYS A 45 -3.31 23.51 2.35
N THR A 46 -3.70 23.93 1.15
CA THR A 46 -4.71 23.21 0.38
C THR A 46 -4.10 22.43 -0.77
N PHE A 47 -4.49 21.18 -0.91
CA PHE A 47 -4.14 20.35 -2.06
C PHE A 47 -4.95 20.79 -3.29
N LYS A 48 -4.28 20.96 -4.41
CA LYS A 48 -4.86 21.42 -5.68
C LYS A 48 -4.87 20.35 -6.75
N GLY A 49 -3.86 19.48 -6.76
CA GLY A 49 -3.72 18.43 -7.76
C GLY A 49 -2.34 17.80 -7.74
N ILE A 50 -2.06 17.04 -8.78
CA ILE A 50 -0.78 16.35 -9.00
C ILE A 50 -0.18 16.87 -10.30
N ILE A 51 1.13 17.15 -10.32
CA ILE A 51 1.87 17.36 -11.56
C ILE A 51 2.77 16.17 -11.84
N TYR A 52 2.94 15.88 -13.12
CA TYR A 52 3.73 14.77 -13.62
C TYR A 52 4.90 15.27 -14.44
N LYS A 53 6.08 14.72 -14.18
CA LYS A 53 7.31 15.08 -14.90
C LYS A 53 7.21 14.86 -16.40
N VAL A 54 6.51 13.82 -16.84
CA VAL A 54 6.33 13.49 -18.24
C VAL A 54 5.56 14.58 -18.98
N ASP A 55 4.48 15.08 -18.39
CA ASP A 55 3.63 16.12 -19.02
C ASP A 55 4.40 17.43 -19.15
N MET A 56 5.20 17.78 -18.14
CA MET A 56 6.07 18.95 -18.18
C MET A 56 7.16 18.84 -19.24
N LEU A 57 7.76 17.66 -19.41
CA LEU A 57 8.76 17.44 -20.45
C LEU A 57 8.14 17.46 -21.86
N GLU A 58 6.97 16.86 -22.03
CA GLU A 58 6.23 16.93 -23.30
C GLU A 58 5.84 18.34 -23.66
N ASN A 59 5.41 19.12 -22.68
CA ASN A 59 5.08 20.51 -22.88
C ASN A 59 6.30 21.33 -23.30
N LYS A 60 7.41 21.20 -22.59
CA LYS A 60 8.69 21.82 -22.94
C LYS A 60 9.15 21.46 -24.37
N CYS A 61 8.85 20.27 -24.86
CA CYS A 61 9.17 19.86 -26.24
C CYS A 61 8.25 20.51 -27.28
N ARG A 62 7.01 20.84 -26.92
CA ARG A 62 6.03 21.49 -27.82
C ARG A 62 6.24 23.00 -27.90
N GLU A 63 6.75 23.60 -26.84
CA GLU A 63 7.04 25.05 -26.75
C GLU A 63 8.31 25.41 -27.52
N LYS A 64 8.27 25.35 -28.85
CA LYS A 64 9.27 26.08 -29.67
C LYS A 64 8.98 27.58 -29.81
N GLU A 65 7.79 28.02 -29.41
CA GLU A 65 7.39 29.44 -29.44
C GLU A 65 6.40 29.75 -28.33
N ALA A 66 6.86 30.44 -27.29
CA ALA A 66 6.10 31.30 -26.36
C ALA A 66 5.19 30.65 -25.28
N LYS A 67 5.20 31.15 -24.17
CA LYS A 67 4.43 31.20 -22.93
C LYS A 67 4.81 30.12 -21.93
N LYS A 68 5.48 30.57 -20.86
CA LYS A 68 5.70 29.75 -19.66
C LYS A 68 4.33 29.35 -19.12
N GLU A 69 3.97 28.08 -19.30
CA GLU A 69 2.76 27.54 -18.66
C GLU A 69 2.95 27.46 -17.15
N SER A 70 1.91 27.81 -16.42
CA SER A 70 1.91 27.72 -14.96
C SER A 70 1.62 26.29 -14.52
N VAL A 71 2.09 25.91 -13.33
CA VAL A 71 1.78 24.63 -12.70
C VAL A 71 0.27 24.42 -12.61
N SER A 72 -0.51 25.47 -12.41
CA SER A 72 -1.99 25.40 -12.35
C SER A 72 -2.66 24.98 -13.66
N GLU A 73 -2.00 25.17 -14.80
CA GLU A 73 -2.52 24.76 -16.12
C GLU A 73 -2.16 23.29 -16.44
N LEU A 74 -1.12 22.74 -15.78
CA LEU A 74 -0.56 21.41 -16.03
C LEU A 74 -0.96 20.38 -14.96
N MET A 75 -1.49 20.81 -13.84
CA MET A 75 -1.88 19.89 -12.78
C MET A 75 -3.15 19.14 -13.14
N GLU A 76 -3.20 17.89 -12.68
CA GLU A 76 -4.32 16.98 -12.85
C GLU A 76 -4.72 16.35 -11.51
N ASN A 77 -5.79 15.56 -11.54
CA ASN A 77 -6.20 14.73 -10.41
C ASN A 77 -6.47 15.50 -9.12
N GLU A 78 -7.18 16.61 -9.19
CA GLU A 78 -7.61 17.43 -8.04
C GLU A 78 -8.40 16.63 -6.99
N GLN A 79 -9.05 15.52 -7.40
CA GLN A 79 -9.81 14.62 -6.54
C GLN A 79 -8.97 13.45 -6.00
N ALA A 80 -7.65 13.46 -6.20
CA ALA A 80 -6.74 12.42 -5.74
C ALA A 80 -6.41 12.56 -4.25
N PHE A 81 -7.41 12.60 -3.40
CA PHE A 81 -7.23 12.74 -1.95
C PHE A 81 -8.07 11.77 -1.13
N ILE A 82 -7.69 11.61 0.11
CA ILE A 82 -8.37 10.83 1.15
C ILE A 82 -8.24 11.57 2.49
N PHE A 83 -9.22 11.42 3.38
CA PHE A 83 -9.12 12.03 4.70
C PHE A 83 -8.36 11.13 5.69
N GLU A 84 -7.61 11.72 6.61
CA GLU A 84 -6.90 10.99 7.65
C GLU A 84 -7.81 10.10 8.52
N ARG A 85 -9.10 10.50 8.67
CA ARG A 85 -10.13 9.73 9.38
C ARG A 85 -10.71 8.57 8.58
N ASP A 86 -10.50 8.53 7.26
CA ASP A 86 -11.07 7.50 6.40
C ASP A 86 -10.52 6.11 6.73
N SER A 87 -11.27 5.09 6.31
CA SER A 87 -10.80 3.72 6.37
C SER A 87 -9.61 3.52 5.44
N PHE A 88 -8.52 2.95 5.95
CA PHE A 88 -7.35 2.61 5.14
C PHE A 88 -7.69 1.70 3.95
N PHE A 89 -8.69 0.81 4.10
CA PHE A 89 -9.13 -0.06 3.01
C PHE A 89 -9.69 0.69 1.79
N ARG A 90 -10.21 1.92 1.98
CA ARG A 90 -10.66 2.78 0.88
C ARG A 90 -9.51 3.16 -0.04
N ALA A 91 -8.31 3.34 0.51
CA ALA A 91 -7.12 3.71 -0.25
C ALA A 91 -6.76 2.67 -1.33
N PHE A 92 -6.98 1.36 -1.08
CA PHE A 92 -6.70 0.29 -2.05
C PHE A 92 -7.43 0.47 -3.38
N TYR A 93 -8.64 1.01 -3.37
CA TYR A 93 -9.41 1.27 -4.58
C TYR A 93 -9.03 2.59 -5.22
N THR A 94 -8.80 3.61 -4.40
CA THR A 94 -8.62 4.98 -4.87
C THR A 94 -7.23 5.18 -5.49
N ILE A 95 -6.18 4.56 -4.94
CA ILE A 95 -4.79 4.76 -5.39
C ILE A 95 -4.42 4.04 -6.69
N ARG A 96 -5.23 3.09 -7.16
CA ARG A 96 -4.85 2.13 -8.22
C ARG A 96 -4.19 2.73 -9.47
N ARG A 97 -4.59 3.93 -9.87
CA ARG A 97 -4.10 4.61 -11.08
C ARG A 97 -3.37 5.90 -10.77
N LEU A 98 -3.11 6.17 -9.50
CA LEU A 98 -2.49 7.38 -9.01
C LEU A 98 -1.11 7.07 -8.42
N PRO A 99 -0.14 7.96 -8.52
CA PRO A 99 1.17 7.77 -7.90
C PRO A 99 1.08 7.77 -6.36
N PHE A 100 0.15 8.54 -5.82
CA PHE A 100 -0.17 8.67 -4.40
C PHE A 100 -1.56 9.28 -4.23
N LEU A 101 -2.06 9.31 -2.98
CA LEU A 101 -3.22 10.10 -2.57
C LEU A 101 -2.77 11.21 -1.62
N ALA A 102 -3.23 12.43 -1.84
CA ALA A 102 -3.09 13.49 -0.85
C ALA A 102 -3.91 13.12 0.41
N VAL A 103 -3.35 13.32 1.58
CA VAL A 103 -4.07 13.12 2.85
C VAL A 103 -4.46 14.47 3.42
N LEU A 104 -5.75 14.61 3.71
CA LEU A 104 -6.34 15.83 4.24
C LEU A 104 -6.85 15.60 5.66
N ASN A 105 -6.73 16.63 6.50
CA ASN A 105 -7.35 16.65 7.83
C ASN A 105 -8.85 17.01 7.74
N ASP A 106 -9.53 17.12 8.89
CA ASP A 106 -10.95 17.47 8.97
C ASP A 106 -11.24 18.92 8.54
N TYR A 107 -10.22 19.77 8.45
CA TYR A 107 -10.30 21.15 7.95
C TYR A 107 -9.99 21.27 6.46
N HIS A 108 -9.85 20.13 5.74
CA HIS A 108 -9.43 20.06 4.35
C HIS A 108 -8.00 20.57 4.09
N GLU A 109 -7.16 20.64 5.11
CA GLU A 109 -5.76 21.01 4.96
C GLU A 109 -4.91 19.79 4.61
N PHE A 110 -3.92 19.99 3.76
CA PHE A 110 -2.96 18.96 3.35
C PHE A 110 -2.01 18.61 4.51
N VAL A 111 -2.02 17.35 4.93
CA VAL A 111 -1.19 16.85 6.03
C VAL A 111 -0.13 15.84 5.58
N GLY A 112 -0.20 15.34 4.33
CA GLY A 112 0.79 14.42 3.79
C GLY A 112 0.30 13.67 2.57
N ILE A 113 0.96 12.57 2.23
CA ILE A 113 0.57 11.69 1.13
C ILE A 113 0.55 10.22 1.58
N LEU A 114 -0.38 9.46 1.02
CA LEU A 114 -0.41 8.01 1.11
C LEU A 114 0.10 7.42 -0.20
N THR A 115 1.17 6.64 -0.13
CA THR A 115 1.83 6.03 -1.29
C THR A 115 1.51 4.54 -1.40
N HIS A 116 1.84 3.92 -2.55
CA HIS A 116 1.80 2.47 -2.69
C HIS A 116 2.71 1.78 -1.67
N SER A 117 3.90 2.34 -1.37
CA SER A 117 4.80 1.81 -0.34
C SER A 117 4.10 1.68 1.01
N ASN A 118 3.41 2.74 1.46
CA ASN A 118 2.67 2.67 2.72
C ASN A 118 1.58 1.58 2.76
N ILE A 119 1.00 1.27 1.59
CA ILE A 119 0.04 0.17 1.47
C ILE A 119 0.76 -1.17 1.56
N PHE A 120 1.90 -1.32 0.87
CA PHE A 120 2.69 -2.55 0.91
C PHE A 120 3.25 -2.81 2.32
N ASP A 121 3.74 -1.79 3.03
CA ASP A 121 4.21 -1.92 4.42
C ASP A 121 3.14 -2.57 5.32
N VAL A 122 1.88 -2.15 5.17
CA VAL A 122 0.76 -2.73 5.93
C VAL A 122 0.46 -4.16 5.52
N ILE A 123 0.58 -4.48 4.23
CA ILE A 123 0.39 -5.84 3.72
C ILE A 123 1.51 -6.75 4.24
N GLU A 124 2.76 -6.33 4.14
CA GLU A 124 3.93 -7.06 4.63
C GLU A 124 3.82 -7.35 6.13
N ASP A 125 3.44 -6.35 6.92
CA ASP A 125 3.19 -6.52 8.36
C ASP A 125 2.05 -7.53 8.62
N SER A 126 0.98 -7.46 7.84
CA SER A 126 -0.15 -8.38 7.96
C SER A 126 0.21 -9.83 7.60
N PHE A 127 1.19 -10.03 6.71
CA PHE A 127 1.75 -11.35 6.40
C PHE A 127 2.79 -11.82 7.43
N GLY A 128 3.22 -10.94 8.35
CA GLY A 128 4.28 -11.22 9.30
C GLY A 128 5.66 -11.33 8.66
N MET A 129 5.89 -10.73 7.48
CA MET A 129 7.16 -10.83 6.73
C MET A 129 8.34 -10.26 7.51
N ASN A 130 8.08 -9.32 8.41
CA ASN A 130 9.10 -8.69 9.24
C ASN A 130 9.45 -9.48 10.52
N THR A 131 8.73 -10.57 10.81
CA THR A 131 8.90 -11.34 12.06
C THR A 131 9.72 -12.61 11.89
N GLY A 132 10.03 -13.00 10.66
CA GLY A 132 10.72 -14.25 10.35
C GLY A 132 9.85 -15.49 10.54
N GLY A 133 10.47 -16.67 10.45
CA GLY A 133 9.80 -17.96 10.68
C GLY A 133 9.36 -18.67 9.40
N TYR A 134 8.18 -19.30 9.42
CA TYR A 134 7.68 -20.12 8.31
C TYR A 134 6.32 -19.63 7.83
N ILE A 135 6.18 -19.43 6.51
CA ILE A 135 4.90 -19.20 5.86
C ILE A 135 4.36 -20.54 5.32
N LEU A 136 3.21 -20.97 5.81
CA LEU A 136 2.49 -22.14 5.33
C LEU A 136 1.35 -21.69 4.41
N THR A 137 1.33 -22.19 3.18
CA THR A 137 0.19 -22.04 2.26
C THR A 137 -0.67 -23.29 2.31
N LEU A 138 -1.87 -23.14 2.84
CA LEU A 138 -2.81 -24.22 3.07
C LEU A 138 -3.99 -24.12 2.08
N ALA A 139 -4.41 -25.23 1.52
CA ALA A 139 -5.68 -25.35 0.81
C ALA A 139 -6.66 -26.17 1.64
N THR A 140 -7.88 -25.67 1.79
CA THR A 140 -8.93 -26.35 2.57
C THR A 140 -10.29 -26.11 1.92
N HIS A 141 -11.25 -27.01 2.21
CA HIS A 141 -12.63 -26.78 1.80
C HIS A 141 -13.22 -25.60 2.56
N GLU A 142 -13.99 -24.76 1.84
CA GLU A 142 -14.68 -23.65 2.47
C GLU A 142 -15.83 -24.19 3.34
N SER A 143 -15.66 -24.10 4.66
CA SER A 143 -16.67 -24.52 5.62
C SER A 143 -16.72 -23.61 6.83
N LYS A 144 -17.90 -23.53 7.46
CA LYS A 144 -18.04 -22.79 8.72
C LYS A 144 -17.17 -23.44 9.79
N GLY A 145 -16.33 -22.62 10.44
CA GLY A 145 -15.48 -23.10 11.55
C GLY A 145 -14.07 -23.50 11.14
N VAL A 146 -13.70 -23.49 9.87
CA VAL A 146 -12.35 -23.87 9.39
C VAL A 146 -11.22 -23.11 10.08
N ILE A 147 -11.38 -21.82 10.32
CA ILE A 147 -10.38 -20.99 11.04
C ILE A 147 -10.26 -21.41 12.50
N LYS A 148 -11.38 -21.77 13.15
CA LYS A 148 -11.36 -22.29 14.54
C LYS A 148 -10.59 -23.64 14.61
N GLU A 149 -10.80 -24.50 13.64
CA GLU A 149 -10.10 -25.79 13.55
C GLU A 149 -8.60 -25.57 13.33
N LEU A 150 -8.23 -24.71 12.39
CA LEU A 150 -6.84 -24.32 12.15
C LEU A 150 -6.22 -23.73 13.42
N GLY A 151 -6.87 -22.79 14.08
CA GLY A 151 -6.40 -22.20 15.34
C GLY A 151 -6.21 -23.23 16.45
N THR A 152 -7.03 -24.29 16.49
CA THR A 152 -6.84 -25.41 17.44
C THR A 152 -5.58 -26.21 17.13
N LEU A 153 -5.26 -26.41 15.84
CA LEU A 153 -4.05 -27.12 15.41
C LEU A 153 -2.79 -26.29 15.66
N LEU A 154 -2.89 -24.97 15.52
CA LEU A 154 -1.78 -24.03 15.66
C LEU A 154 -1.67 -23.42 17.09
N LYS A 155 -2.44 -23.87 18.06
CA LYS A 155 -2.52 -23.27 19.42
C LYS A 155 -1.19 -23.19 20.18
N SER A 156 -0.20 -23.96 19.79
CA SER A 156 1.14 -23.98 20.42
C SER A 156 2.15 -23.10 19.69
N TYR A 157 1.74 -22.38 18.65
CA TYR A 157 2.60 -21.55 17.82
C TYR A 157 2.12 -20.10 17.83
N ASN A 158 3.05 -19.17 17.77
CA ASN A 158 2.73 -17.77 17.58
C ASN A 158 2.47 -17.49 16.10
N ILE A 159 1.36 -16.82 15.81
CA ILE A 159 0.94 -16.45 14.45
C ILE A 159 1.33 -14.99 14.21
N GLY A 160 2.28 -14.76 13.31
CA GLY A 160 2.72 -13.43 12.87
C GLY A 160 1.76 -12.79 11.87
N GLY A 161 1.15 -13.62 11.01
CA GLY A 161 0.18 -13.17 10.00
C GLY A 161 -0.77 -14.28 9.60
N LEU A 162 -2.00 -13.91 9.19
CA LEU A 162 -2.98 -14.86 8.67
C LEU A 162 -3.83 -14.21 7.58
N PHE A 163 -3.85 -14.83 6.41
CA PHE A 163 -4.64 -14.41 5.27
C PHE A 163 -5.49 -15.52 4.71
N THR A 164 -6.66 -15.17 4.21
CA THR A 164 -7.48 -16.09 3.41
C THR A 164 -7.61 -15.53 2.00
N LEU A 165 -7.36 -16.37 1.00
CA LEU A 165 -7.50 -16.04 -0.40
C LEU A 165 -8.64 -16.84 -1.01
N ASP A 166 -9.50 -16.15 -1.73
CA ASP A 166 -10.50 -16.77 -2.58
C ASP A 166 -9.84 -17.23 -3.89
N ASN A 167 -10.08 -18.49 -4.27
CA ASN A 167 -9.56 -19.03 -5.51
C ASN A 167 -10.54 -18.89 -6.69
N GLY A 168 -11.70 -18.23 -6.48
CA GLY A 168 -12.80 -18.25 -7.45
C GLY A 168 -13.52 -19.59 -7.53
N ASP A 169 -13.14 -20.57 -6.70
CA ASP A 169 -13.79 -21.85 -6.54
C ASP A 169 -14.64 -21.82 -5.26
N GLN A 170 -15.91 -22.23 -5.36
CA GLN A 170 -16.83 -22.22 -4.21
C GLN A 170 -16.45 -23.23 -3.10
N TYR A 171 -15.55 -24.15 -3.39
CA TYR A 171 -15.23 -25.28 -2.49
C TYR A 171 -13.84 -25.22 -1.87
N ILE A 172 -12.91 -24.45 -2.44
CA ILE A 172 -11.51 -24.43 -1.98
C ILE A 172 -11.11 -23.01 -1.64
N ARG A 173 -10.67 -22.82 -0.40
CA ARG A 173 -10.06 -21.59 0.08
C ARG A 173 -8.59 -21.81 0.41
N ARG A 174 -7.75 -20.87 0.05
CA ARG A 174 -6.36 -20.84 0.52
C ARG A 174 -6.27 -20.05 1.81
N VAL A 175 -5.53 -20.60 2.76
CA VAL A 175 -5.15 -19.92 4.00
C VAL A 175 -3.64 -19.83 4.02
N ILE A 176 -3.11 -18.63 4.17
CA ILE A 176 -1.69 -18.36 4.35
C ILE A 176 -1.50 -17.98 5.81
N VAL A 177 -0.64 -18.70 6.50
CA VAL A 177 -0.32 -18.43 7.91
C VAL A 177 1.18 -18.35 8.10
N ASN A 178 1.63 -17.28 8.75
CA ASN A 178 3.00 -17.12 9.20
C ASN A 178 3.12 -17.62 10.65
N LEU A 179 4.07 -18.51 10.90
CA LEU A 179 4.49 -18.95 12.23
C LEU A 179 5.82 -18.29 12.54
N THR A 180 5.86 -17.46 13.58
CA THR A 180 7.05 -16.65 13.93
C THR A 180 8.17 -17.44 14.63
N GLU A 181 7.94 -18.71 14.90
CA GLU A 181 8.90 -19.57 15.59
C GLU A 181 9.85 -20.22 14.59
N ASP A 182 11.10 -20.36 14.98
CA ASP A 182 12.10 -21.12 14.23
C ASP A 182 11.95 -22.62 14.61
N LEU A 183 11.14 -23.32 13.83
CA LEU A 183 10.88 -24.74 14.01
C LEU A 183 12.04 -25.57 13.45
N ASP A 184 12.41 -26.64 14.14
CA ASP A 184 13.28 -27.63 13.53
C ASP A 184 12.54 -28.43 12.44
N GLU A 185 13.29 -29.10 11.56
CA GLU A 185 12.74 -29.83 10.42
C GLU A 185 11.72 -30.90 10.84
N LYS A 186 11.98 -31.58 11.95
CA LYS A 186 11.12 -32.62 12.49
C LYS A 186 9.83 -32.10 13.09
N GLU A 187 9.91 -30.96 13.75
CA GLU A 187 8.73 -30.24 14.28
C GLU A 187 7.84 -29.76 13.15
N LEU A 188 8.43 -29.19 12.10
CA LEU A 188 7.73 -28.74 10.91
C LEU A 188 7.05 -29.90 10.18
N GLU A 189 7.74 -31.00 9.94
CA GLU A 189 7.16 -32.22 9.34
C GLU A 189 5.97 -32.77 10.17
N THR A 190 6.12 -32.80 11.49
CA THR A 190 5.08 -33.20 12.41
C THR A 190 3.85 -32.32 12.34
N LEU A 191 4.06 -31.00 12.25
CA LEU A 191 2.98 -30.03 12.09
C LEU A 191 2.26 -30.21 10.75
N VAL A 192 3.02 -30.32 9.64
CA VAL A 192 2.47 -30.55 8.30
C VAL A 192 1.61 -31.82 8.28
N ALA A 193 2.13 -32.96 8.77
CA ALA A 193 1.38 -34.22 8.82
C ALA A 193 0.09 -34.08 9.64
N ARG A 194 0.11 -33.31 10.73
CA ARG A 194 -1.06 -33.07 11.58
C ARG A 194 -2.11 -32.22 10.89
N LEU A 195 -1.68 -31.20 10.12
CA LEU A 195 -2.56 -30.35 9.30
C LEU A 195 -3.23 -31.17 8.20
N GLU A 196 -2.47 -31.97 7.46
CA GLU A 196 -2.97 -32.80 6.37
C GLU A 196 -3.98 -33.85 6.85
N LYS A 197 -3.70 -34.48 7.97
CA LYS A 197 -4.64 -35.43 8.61
C LYS A 197 -6.00 -34.82 8.95
N LYS A 198 -6.04 -33.46 9.10
CA LYS A 198 -7.25 -32.70 9.41
C LYS A 198 -7.87 -32.00 8.19
N GLY A 199 -7.40 -32.35 6.99
CA GLY A 199 -7.97 -31.83 5.74
C GLY A 199 -7.42 -30.48 5.27
N PHE A 200 -6.34 -29.99 5.89
CA PHE A 200 -5.60 -28.83 5.42
C PHE A 200 -4.45 -29.32 4.54
N ARG A 201 -4.62 -29.27 3.24
CA ARG A 201 -3.53 -29.62 2.31
C ARG A 201 -2.47 -28.54 2.34
N VAL A 202 -1.26 -28.88 2.78
CA VAL A 202 -0.11 -27.96 2.74
C VAL A 202 0.45 -27.95 1.33
N SER A 203 0.31 -26.83 0.62
CA SER A 203 0.78 -26.70 -0.77
C SER A 203 2.20 -26.14 -0.85
N HIS A 204 2.56 -25.24 0.06
CA HIS A 204 3.90 -24.65 0.14
C HIS A 204 4.28 -24.36 1.57
N VAL A 205 5.59 -24.41 1.82
CA VAL A 205 6.24 -23.99 3.07
C VAL A 205 7.43 -23.14 2.66
N ASP A 206 7.41 -21.88 3.04
CA ASP A 206 8.48 -20.92 2.78
C ASP A 206 9.10 -20.48 4.12
N ARG A 207 10.43 -20.39 4.18
CA ARG A 207 11.16 -19.82 5.31
C ARG A 207 11.52 -18.38 4.97
N ILE A 208 11.21 -17.43 5.85
CA ILE A 208 11.48 -15.99 5.69
C ILE A 208 12.44 -15.47 6.76
#